data_d3e3bdb7cb219ff2e3f189755fd904b4
#
_entry.id   d3e3bdb7cb219ff2e3f189755fd904b4
#
_cell.length_a   1.000
_cell.length_b   1.000
_cell.length_c   1.000
_cell.angle_alpha   90.00
_cell.angle_beta   90.00
_cell.angle_gamma   90.00
#
_symmetry.space_group_name_H-M   'P 1'
#
loop_
_entity.id
_entity.type
_entity.pdbx_description
1 polymer ?
#
loop_
_entity_poly.entity_id
_entity_poly.type
_entity_poly.pdbx_seq_one_letter_code
_entity_poly.pdbx_strand_id
1 'polypeptide(L)'
;MGDMPRCYSRGMLQVFSICVGACLGALARWGLGLWLNPGGLIPWGTLAANLIGGYLIGVCVAVFQALPQLDPAWRLALVTGFLGALTTFSSFSAEVVGMLQQQRYLLALGTTTVHLLGSLLLTVLGMQSATFFIASRA
;
A
#
# COMPACT_ATOMS: atom_id res chain seq x y z
N MET A 1 -38.22 -7.02 14.89
CA MET A 1 -37.21 -6.97 15.96
C MET A 1 -36.18 -8.11 15.75
N GLY A 2 -35.53 -8.21 14.56
CA GLY A 2 -34.78 -9.38 14.09
C GLY A 2 -33.43 -9.14 13.40
N ASP A 3 -32.99 -7.91 13.14
CA ASP A 3 -31.78 -7.66 12.30
C ASP A 3 -30.53 -7.17 13.06
N MET A 4 -30.61 -6.96 14.36
CA MET A 4 -29.45 -6.49 15.17
C MET A 4 -28.25 -7.46 15.23
N PRO A 5 -28.40 -8.81 15.30
CA PRO A 5 -27.25 -9.70 15.37
C PRO A 5 -26.43 -9.77 14.07
N ARG A 6 -27.06 -9.62 12.90
CA ARG A 6 -26.35 -9.69 11.60
C ARG A 6 -25.52 -8.45 11.30
N CYS A 7 -26.02 -7.27 11.66
CA CYS A 7 -25.30 -6.02 11.45
C CYS A 7 -24.04 -5.93 12.34
N TYR A 8 -24.15 -6.35 13.58
CA TYR A 8 -23.03 -6.40 14.53
C TYR A 8 -21.94 -7.40 14.10
N SER A 9 -22.35 -8.59 13.65
CA SER A 9 -21.43 -9.63 13.17
C SER A 9 -20.64 -9.20 11.92
N ARG A 10 -21.28 -8.49 10.98
CA ARG A 10 -20.60 -7.94 9.79
C ARG A 10 -19.59 -6.85 10.15
N GLY A 11 -19.90 -5.97 11.09
CA GLY A 11 -18.96 -4.96 11.57
C GLY A 11 -17.73 -5.56 12.23
N MET A 12 -17.91 -6.59 13.04
CA MET A 12 -16.79 -7.33 13.66
C MET A 12 -15.89 -7.99 12.62
N LEU A 13 -16.45 -8.62 11.59
CA LEU A 13 -15.68 -9.23 10.50
C LEU A 13 -14.85 -8.18 9.73
N GLN A 14 -15.42 -7.01 9.45
CA GLN A 14 -14.72 -5.92 8.79
C GLN A 14 -13.53 -5.41 9.61
N VAL A 15 -13.72 -5.18 10.91
CA VAL A 15 -12.65 -4.76 11.82
C VAL A 15 -11.55 -5.83 11.87
N PHE A 16 -11.92 -7.09 12.03
CA PHE A 16 -10.97 -8.20 12.05
C PHE A 16 -10.17 -8.29 10.74
N SER A 17 -10.83 -8.13 9.59
CA SER A 17 -10.19 -8.13 8.26
C SER A 17 -9.15 -7.01 8.13
N ILE A 18 -9.47 -5.81 8.60
CA ILE A 18 -8.52 -4.69 8.63
C ILE A 18 -7.34 -5.01 9.53
N CYS A 19 -7.58 -5.50 10.75
CA CYS A 19 -6.51 -5.82 11.71
C CYS A 19 -5.54 -6.86 11.16
N VAL A 20 -6.04 -7.95 10.59
CA VAL A 20 -5.20 -9.00 10.00
C VAL A 20 -4.39 -8.44 8.83
N GLY A 21 -5.03 -7.71 7.91
CA GLY A 21 -4.34 -7.06 6.81
C GLY A 21 -3.25 -6.09 7.29
N ALA A 22 -3.57 -5.25 8.28
CA ALA A 22 -2.65 -4.26 8.83
C ALA A 22 -1.43 -4.90 9.51
N CYS A 23 -1.62 -5.98 10.27
CA CYS A 23 -0.51 -6.74 10.85
C CYS A 23 0.44 -7.24 9.77
N LEU A 24 -0.08 -7.87 8.73
CA LEU A 24 0.73 -8.40 7.62
C LEU A 24 1.44 -7.28 6.86
N GLY A 25 0.75 -6.16 6.56
CA GLY A 25 1.34 -5.01 5.87
C GLY A 25 2.45 -4.34 6.68
N ALA A 26 2.23 -4.15 7.99
CA ALA A 26 3.24 -3.57 8.88
C ALA A 26 4.49 -4.47 9.01
N LEU A 27 4.30 -5.79 9.14
CA LEU A 27 5.40 -6.75 9.19
C LEU A 27 6.18 -6.80 7.86
N ALA A 28 5.48 -6.76 6.72
CA ALA A 28 6.11 -6.71 5.40
C ALA A 28 6.96 -5.45 5.24
N ARG A 29 6.44 -4.27 5.61
CA ARG A 29 7.19 -3.01 5.60
C ARG A 29 8.41 -3.07 6.52
N TRP A 30 8.25 -3.56 7.75
CA TRP A 30 9.36 -3.73 8.68
C TRP A 30 10.44 -4.66 8.10
N GLY A 31 10.04 -5.80 7.53
CA GLY A 31 10.96 -6.73 6.87
C GLY A 31 11.72 -6.11 5.70
N LEU A 32 11.04 -5.32 4.83
CA LEU A 32 11.69 -4.56 3.77
C LEU A 32 12.71 -3.57 4.32
N GLY A 33 12.39 -2.90 5.43
CA GLY A 33 13.31 -2.01 6.13
C GLY A 33 14.56 -2.73 6.62
N LEU A 34 14.41 -3.89 7.24
CA LEU A 34 15.53 -4.69 7.71
C LEU A 34 16.44 -5.19 6.56
N TRP A 35 15.81 -5.60 5.47
CA TRP A 35 16.55 -6.19 4.35
C TRP A 35 17.24 -5.15 3.46
N LEU A 36 16.60 -4.02 3.20
CA LEU A 36 17.06 -3.03 2.22
C LEU A 36 17.77 -1.81 2.82
N ASN A 37 17.77 -1.64 4.15
CA ASN A 37 18.40 -0.51 4.83
C ASN A 37 19.61 -0.94 5.68
N PRO A 38 20.66 -1.58 5.14
CA PRO A 38 21.81 -2.02 5.93
C PRO A 38 22.76 -0.86 6.30
N GLY A 39 22.26 0.32 6.63
CA GLY A 39 23.05 1.48 7.05
C GLY A 39 23.36 2.51 5.95
N GLY A 40 22.61 2.52 4.84
CA GLY A 40 22.75 3.49 3.74
C GLY A 40 22.08 4.84 4.00
N LEU A 41 22.45 5.84 3.19
CA LEU A 41 21.86 7.20 3.22
C LEU A 41 20.44 7.26 2.64
N ILE A 42 20.10 6.32 1.79
CA ILE A 42 18.82 6.25 1.10
C ILE A 42 17.99 5.16 1.78
N PRO A 43 16.76 5.47 2.22
CA PRO A 43 15.85 4.53 2.85
C PRO A 43 15.15 3.66 1.81
N TRP A 44 15.89 2.72 1.23
CA TRP A 44 15.40 1.84 0.17
C TRP A 44 14.18 1.01 0.58
N GLY A 45 14.10 0.65 1.87
CA GLY A 45 12.96 -0.10 2.41
C GLY A 45 11.65 0.67 2.33
N THR A 46 11.64 1.95 2.70
CA THR A 46 10.48 2.84 2.60
C THR A 46 10.09 3.04 1.13
N LEU A 47 11.08 3.27 0.27
CA LEU A 47 10.86 3.42 -1.16
C LEU A 47 10.24 2.15 -1.76
N ALA A 48 10.82 0.99 -1.50
CA ALA A 48 10.31 -0.28 -2.00
C ALA A 48 8.89 -0.55 -1.52
N ALA A 49 8.60 -0.31 -0.24
CA ALA A 49 7.26 -0.48 0.32
C ALA A 49 6.22 0.40 -0.39
N ASN A 50 6.55 1.67 -0.65
CA ASN A 50 5.64 2.60 -1.32
C ASN A 50 5.47 2.26 -2.81
N LEU A 51 6.54 1.86 -3.51
CA LEU A 51 6.47 1.46 -4.93
C LEU A 51 5.69 0.16 -5.12
N ILE A 52 5.97 -0.87 -4.32
CA ILE A 52 5.23 -2.14 -4.33
C ILE A 52 3.76 -1.89 -4.00
N GLY A 53 3.50 -1.09 -2.96
CA GLY A 53 2.15 -0.71 -2.58
C GLY A 53 1.42 0.06 -3.67
N GLY A 54 2.12 0.97 -4.38
CA GLY A 54 1.60 1.69 -5.54
C GLY A 54 1.15 0.73 -6.66
N TYR A 55 1.97 -0.26 -7.02
CA TYR A 55 1.59 -1.26 -8.00
C TYR A 55 0.38 -2.09 -7.53
N LEU A 56 0.42 -2.59 -6.30
CA LEU A 56 -0.63 -3.45 -5.76
C LEU A 56 -1.98 -2.74 -5.60
N ILE A 57 -1.99 -1.44 -5.22
CA ILE A 57 -3.25 -0.68 -5.18
C ILE A 57 -3.86 -0.54 -6.57
N GLY A 58 -3.04 -0.34 -7.61
CA GLY A 58 -3.49 -0.33 -9.00
C GLY A 58 -4.17 -1.64 -9.40
N VAL A 59 -3.54 -2.77 -9.08
CA VAL A 59 -4.13 -4.12 -9.30
C VAL A 59 -5.45 -4.25 -8.53
N CYS A 60 -5.48 -3.90 -7.24
CA CYS A 60 -6.69 -3.99 -6.42
C CYS A 60 -7.85 -3.17 -7.00
N VAL A 61 -7.58 -1.94 -7.46
CA VAL A 61 -8.61 -1.07 -8.05
C VAL A 61 -9.22 -1.73 -9.28
N ALA A 62 -8.41 -2.23 -10.21
CA ALA A 62 -8.90 -2.90 -11.42
C ALA A 62 -9.70 -4.18 -11.10
N VAL A 63 -9.19 -5.02 -10.18
CA VAL A 63 -9.87 -6.27 -9.79
C VAL A 63 -11.22 -5.97 -9.11
N PHE A 64 -11.28 -5.02 -8.17
CA PHE A 64 -12.53 -4.71 -7.47
C PHE A 64 -13.55 -3.99 -8.36
N GLN A 65 -13.11 -3.31 -9.42
CA GLN A 65 -14.02 -2.77 -10.45
C GLN A 65 -14.60 -3.87 -11.33
N ALA A 66 -13.80 -4.87 -11.68
CA ALA A 66 -14.23 -5.99 -12.51
C ALA A 66 -15.10 -7.01 -11.75
N LEU A 67 -14.94 -7.10 -10.42
CA LEU A 67 -15.62 -8.08 -9.56
C LEU A 67 -16.40 -7.38 -8.43
N PRO A 68 -17.48 -6.61 -8.75
CA PRO A 68 -18.23 -5.84 -7.76
C PRO A 68 -18.97 -6.72 -6.73
N GLN A 69 -19.16 -8.01 -7.01
CA GLN A 69 -19.79 -8.99 -6.13
C GLN A 69 -18.88 -9.50 -5.00
N LEU A 70 -17.59 -9.16 -5.00
CA LEU A 70 -16.68 -9.58 -3.94
C LEU A 70 -17.11 -8.98 -2.60
N ASP A 71 -17.02 -9.81 -1.54
CA ASP A 71 -17.34 -9.35 -0.18
C ASP A 71 -16.48 -8.12 0.19
N PRO A 72 -17.10 -7.04 0.71
CA PRO A 72 -16.39 -5.84 1.14
C PRO A 72 -15.23 -6.09 2.12
N ALA A 73 -15.28 -7.19 2.87
CA ALA A 73 -14.21 -7.58 3.80
C ALA A 73 -12.86 -7.76 3.09
N TRP A 74 -12.83 -8.27 1.86
CA TRP A 74 -11.61 -8.39 1.07
C TRP A 74 -10.99 -7.05 0.71
N ARG A 75 -11.84 -6.09 0.32
CA ARG A 75 -11.38 -4.72 0.03
C ARG A 75 -10.79 -4.07 1.28
N LEU A 76 -11.44 -4.26 2.42
CA LEU A 76 -10.97 -3.72 3.70
C LEU A 76 -9.66 -4.39 4.15
N ALA A 77 -9.54 -5.72 4.03
CA ALA A 77 -8.33 -6.43 4.38
C ALA A 77 -7.14 -6.03 3.52
N LEU A 78 -7.32 -5.96 2.19
CA LEU A 78 -6.22 -5.70 1.26
C LEU A 78 -5.90 -4.21 1.16
N VAL A 79 -6.90 -3.34 0.95
CA VAL A 79 -6.64 -1.92 0.70
C VAL A 79 -6.42 -1.16 2.00
N THR A 80 -7.39 -1.21 2.93
CA THR A 80 -7.30 -0.45 4.17
C THR A 80 -6.30 -1.07 5.15
N GLY A 81 -6.32 -2.40 5.31
CA GLY A 81 -5.44 -3.12 6.22
C GLY A 81 -4.03 -3.24 5.62
N PHE A 82 -3.84 -4.16 4.69
CA PHE A 82 -2.52 -4.53 4.20
C PHE A 82 -1.79 -3.37 3.52
N LEU A 83 -2.36 -2.79 2.46
CA LEU A 83 -1.70 -1.70 1.74
C LEU A 83 -1.60 -0.42 2.57
N GLY A 84 -2.61 -0.11 3.38
CA GLY A 84 -2.58 1.04 4.28
C GLY A 84 -1.47 0.95 5.34
N ALA A 85 -1.11 -0.26 5.79
CA ALA A 85 -0.02 -0.48 6.73
C ALA A 85 1.35 -0.70 6.04
N LEU A 86 1.36 -1.27 4.83
CA LEU A 86 2.58 -1.46 4.03
C LEU A 86 3.17 -0.13 3.58
N THR A 87 2.35 0.74 2.99
CA THR A 87 2.79 2.05 2.49
C THR A 87 2.88 3.08 3.63
N THR A 88 3.73 4.08 3.48
CA THR A 88 3.91 5.09 4.52
C THR A 88 4.33 6.44 3.94
N PHE A 89 3.45 7.41 4.11
CA PHE A 89 3.79 8.81 3.84
C PHE A 89 4.56 9.45 4.99
N SER A 90 4.26 9.06 6.23
CA SER A 90 4.90 9.64 7.43
C SER A 90 6.40 9.33 7.52
N SER A 91 6.80 8.07 7.28
CA SER A 91 8.22 7.70 7.26
C SER A 91 8.95 8.43 6.13
N PHE A 92 8.41 8.42 4.92
CA PHE A 92 8.92 9.17 3.78
C PHE A 92 9.10 10.67 4.10
N SER A 93 8.11 11.30 4.72
CA SER A 93 8.18 12.73 5.09
C SER A 93 9.29 12.99 6.10
N ALA A 94 9.44 12.13 7.13
CA ALA A 94 10.49 12.26 8.12
C ALA A 94 11.89 12.10 7.50
N GLU A 95 12.05 11.15 6.56
CA GLU A 95 13.29 10.92 5.82
C GLU A 95 13.69 12.14 4.97
N VAL A 96 12.73 12.70 4.20
CA VAL A 96 12.97 13.90 3.39
C VAL A 96 13.34 15.10 4.25
N VAL A 97 12.61 15.34 5.34
CA VAL A 97 12.93 16.42 6.28
C VAL A 97 14.33 16.23 6.88
N GLY A 98 14.69 15.00 7.26
CA GLY A 98 16.04 14.68 7.73
C GLY A 98 17.15 14.98 6.71
N MET A 99 16.90 14.70 5.42
CA MET A 99 17.83 15.08 4.33
C MET A 99 17.95 16.59 4.19
N LEU A 100 16.85 17.34 4.30
CA LEU A 100 16.87 18.80 4.25
C LEU A 100 17.64 19.43 5.41
N GLN A 101 17.46 18.91 6.63
CA GLN A 101 18.19 19.34 7.81
C GLN A 101 19.72 19.09 7.69
N GLN A 102 20.11 18.05 6.96
CA GLN A 102 21.50 17.75 6.62
C GLN A 102 22.01 18.51 5.38
N GLN A 103 21.22 19.46 4.87
CA GLN A 103 21.52 20.26 3.66
C GLN A 103 21.74 19.43 2.38
N ARG A 104 21.16 18.21 2.34
CA ARG A 104 21.24 17.30 1.18
C ARG A 104 20.07 17.54 0.22
N TYR A 105 19.99 18.74 -0.33
CA TYR A 105 18.82 19.19 -1.11
C TYR A 105 18.55 18.35 -2.36
N LEU A 106 19.59 17.97 -3.10
CA LEU A 106 19.43 17.12 -4.29
C LEU A 106 18.92 15.72 -3.95
N LEU A 107 19.39 15.17 -2.84
CA LEU A 107 18.93 13.85 -2.37
C LEU A 107 17.46 13.93 -1.93
N ALA A 108 17.08 14.96 -1.18
CA ALA A 108 15.70 15.20 -0.76
C ALA A 108 14.75 15.34 -1.98
N LEU A 109 15.16 16.15 -2.97
CA LEU A 109 14.39 16.34 -4.20
C LEU A 109 14.26 15.03 -4.99
N GLY A 110 15.36 14.31 -5.19
CA GLY A 110 15.37 13.02 -5.89
C GLY A 110 14.49 11.98 -5.20
N THR A 111 14.62 11.82 -3.88
CA THR A 111 13.78 10.92 -3.08
C THR A 111 12.31 11.27 -3.21
N THR A 112 11.95 12.55 -3.08
CA THR A 112 10.57 13.02 -3.23
C THR A 112 10.01 12.71 -4.62
N THR A 113 10.79 12.99 -5.66
CA THR A 113 10.38 12.75 -7.05
C THR A 113 10.15 11.27 -7.33
N VAL A 114 11.07 10.40 -6.89
CA VAL A 114 10.95 8.96 -7.12
C VAL A 114 9.78 8.36 -6.35
N HIS A 115 9.56 8.76 -5.09
CA HIS A 115 8.40 8.32 -4.33
C HIS A 115 7.09 8.73 -5.00
N LEU A 116 6.96 9.98 -5.40
CA LEU A 116 5.72 10.49 -5.98
C LEU A 116 5.46 9.94 -7.38
N LEU A 117 6.38 10.20 -8.32
CA LEU A 117 6.18 9.80 -9.72
C LEU A 117 6.28 8.28 -9.89
N GLY A 118 7.19 7.63 -9.18
CA GLY A 118 7.33 6.18 -9.20
C GLY A 118 6.06 5.47 -8.69
N SER A 119 5.48 5.93 -7.57
CA SER A 119 4.24 5.34 -7.06
C SER A 119 3.06 5.55 -8.01
N LEU A 120 2.91 6.76 -8.59
CA LEU A 120 1.85 7.03 -9.57
C LEU A 120 2.01 6.16 -10.82
N LEU A 121 3.22 6.07 -11.37
CA LEU A 121 3.52 5.24 -12.53
C LEU A 121 3.19 3.76 -12.27
N LEU A 122 3.65 3.23 -11.14
CA LEU A 122 3.39 1.84 -10.77
C LEU A 122 1.91 1.57 -10.49
N THR A 123 1.16 2.55 -9.97
CA THR A 123 -0.29 2.41 -9.83
C THR A 123 -0.97 2.26 -11.20
N VAL A 124 -0.59 3.09 -12.17
CA VAL A 124 -1.11 2.97 -13.55
C VAL A 124 -0.73 1.61 -14.17
N LEU A 125 0.52 1.19 -14.02
CA LEU A 125 0.99 -0.11 -14.52
C LEU A 125 0.26 -1.28 -13.84
N GLY A 126 0.00 -1.20 -12.54
CA GLY A 126 -0.78 -2.19 -11.82
C GLY A 126 -2.22 -2.30 -12.34
N MET A 127 -2.87 -1.15 -12.57
CA MET A 127 -4.20 -1.12 -13.17
C MET A 127 -4.22 -1.74 -14.58
N GLN A 128 -3.29 -1.34 -15.44
CA GLN A 128 -3.21 -1.83 -16.82
C GLN A 128 -2.92 -3.33 -16.88
N SER A 129 -1.97 -3.82 -16.08
CA SER A 129 -1.63 -5.24 -16.04
C SER A 129 -2.83 -6.09 -15.61
N ALA A 130 -3.54 -5.70 -14.55
CA ALA A 130 -4.72 -6.41 -14.08
C ALA A 130 -5.85 -6.38 -15.12
N THR A 131 -6.12 -5.23 -15.72
CA THR A 131 -7.14 -5.11 -16.78
C THR A 131 -6.82 -6.00 -17.98
N PHE A 132 -5.55 -6.05 -18.41
CA PHE A 132 -5.10 -6.91 -19.50
C PHE A 132 -5.35 -8.40 -19.19
N PHE A 133 -4.98 -8.86 -17.98
CA PHE A 133 -5.21 -10.24 -17.56
C PHE A 133 -6.69 -10.60 -17.44
N ILE A 134 -7.53 -9.68 -16.99
CA ILE A 134 -8.98 -9.89 -16.89
C ILE A 134 -9.58 -10.00 -18.28
N ALA A 135 -9.24 -9.08 -19.18
CA ALA A 135 -9.74 -9.07 -20.55
C ALA A 135 -9.31 -10.31 -21.37
N SER A 136 -8.11 -10.86 -21.12
CA SER A 136 -7.63 -12.06 -21.80
C SER A 136 -8.32 -13.37 -21.39
N ARG A 137 -9.12 -13.33 -20.32
CA ARG A 137 -9.85 -14.50 -19.78
C ARG A 137 -11.37 -14.41 -19.95
N ALA A 138 -11.87 -13.27 -20.43
CA ALA A 138 -13.29 -13.04 -20.73
C ALA A 138 -13.63 -13.38 -22.17
#